data_9ae67c79db2aa6a5367015da759938d0
#
_entry.id   9ae67c79db2aa6a5367015da759938d0
#
_cell.length_a   1.000
_cell.length_b   1.000
_cell.length_c   1.000
_cell.angle_alpha   90.00
_cell.angle_beta   90.00
_cell.angle_gamma   90.00
#
_symmetry.space_group_name_H-M   'P 1'
#
loop_
_entity.id
_entity.type
_entity.pdbx_description
1 polymer ?
#
loop_
_entity_poly.entity_id
_entity_poly.type
_entity_poly.pdbx_seq_one_letter_code
_entity_poly.pdbx_strand_id
1 'polypeptide(L)'
;VKTGVSIWSSTDVLGSQCKKMLDAAAKALDVEVQYVDQGHVSEKVTASVEQLAAAGCQGIIICNSSDTEMTSAIKTCNDNKVYLAQFFRVISQENSKDIYDLATASPYYIGAVHENEPENGEKLVQILLDKGDRNIGLIGWEQGDATWLGRWEGYKAGVEKWNAEHPDDQAKLSEPQYAGTSSEGGSKAAEALMSADPTLDALIPAGGGGDPLQGAIAAVERAGKTQDIDIVSTDFLPDLGERLE
;
A
#
# COMPACT_ATOMS: atom_id res chain seq x y z
N VAL A 1 -27.70 -8.82 -7.66
CA VAL A 1 -26.99 -8.56 -6.39
C VAL A 1 -26.35 -7.20 -6.49
N LYS A 2 -26.42 -6.38 -5.42
CA LYS A 2 -25.78 -5.07 -5.34
C LYS A 2 -24.65 -5.11 -4.32
N THR A 3 -23.46 -4.70 -4.74
CA THR A 3 -22.26 -4.67 -3.91
C THR A 3 -21.74 -3.24 -3.79
N GLY A 4 -21.43 -2.82 -2.57
CA GLY A 4 -20.77 -1.56 -2.28
C GLY A 4 -19.24 -1.72 -2.27
N VAL A 5 -18.52 -0.71 -2.72
CA VAL A 5 -17.07 -0.63 -2.63
C VAL A 5 -16.69 0.67 -1.95
N SER A 6 -16.10 0.55 -0.76
CA SER A 6 -15.50 1.67 -0.02
C SER A 6 -14.00 1.68 -0.29
N ILE A 7 -13.54 2.66 -1.06
CA ILE A 7 -12.17 2.77 -1.54
C ILE A 7 -11.60 4.17 -1.25
N TRP A 8 -10.29 4.27 -1.08
CA TRP A 8 -9.63 5.58 -0.84
C TRP A 8 -9.89 6.58 -1.98
N SER A 9 -9.78 6.13 -3.23
CA SER A 9 -10.08 6.90 -4.43
C SER A 9 -10.39 5.95 -5.58
N SER A 10 -11.41 6.24 -6.36
CA SER A 10 -11.73 5.51 -7.58
C SER A 10 -11.11 6.16 -8.84
N THR A 11 -10.37 7.25 -8.66
CA THR A 11 -9.88 8.11 -9.76
C THR A 11 -8.36 8.27 -9.80
N ASP A 12 -7.63 7.99 -8.73
CA ASP A 12 -6.16 7.95 -8.78
C ASP A 12 -5.64 6.76 -9.59
N VAL A 13 -4.33 6.67 -9.80
CA VAL A 13 -3.74 5.65 -10.68
C VAL A 13 -4.11 4.24 -10.23
N LEU A 14 -3.85 3.87 -8.97
CA LEU A 14 -4.12 2.54 -8.45
C LEU A 14 -5.62 2.29 -8.31
N GLY A 15 -6.36 3.21 -7.73
CA GLY A 15 -7.79 3.07 -7.49
C GLY A 15 -8.62 2.98 -8.77
N SER A 16 -8.23 3.72 -9.83
CA SER A 16 -8.89 3.60 -11.14
C SER A 16 -8.65 2.23 -11.80
N GLN A 17 -7.49 1.63 -11.59
CA GLN A 17 -7.21 0.25 -12.03
C GLN A 17 -8.01 -0.76 -11.23
N CYS A 18 -8.04 -0.64 -9.89
CA CYS A 18 -8.88 -1.46 -9.04
C CYS A 18 -10.35 -1.38 -9.47
N LYS A 19 -10.85 -0.17 -9.73
CA LYS A 19 -12.20 0.04 -10.23
C LYS A 19 -12.46 -0.69 -11.53
N LYS A 20 -11.57 -0.59 -12.53
CA LYS A 20 -11.70 -1.31 -13.81
C LYS A 20 -11.76 -2.82 -13.62
N MET A 21 -10.94 -3.37 -12.73
CA MET A 21 -10.94 -4.81 -12.43
C MET A 21 -12.24 -5.24 -11.74
N LEU A 22 -12.69 -4.45 -10.75
CA LEU A 22 -13.95 -4.70 -10.04
C LEU A 22 -15.17 -4.60 -10.98
N ASP A 23 -15.22 -3.58 -11.85
CA ASP A 23 -16.28 -3.41 -12.84
C ASP A 23 -16.31 -4.59 -13.83
N ALA A 24 -15.15 -5.08 -14.27
CA ALA A 24 -15.07 -6.23 -15.16
C ALA A 24 -15.56 -7.52 -14.48
N ALA A 25 -15.16 -7.75 -13.22
CA ALA A 25 -15.62 -8.89 -12.43
C ALA A 25 -17.13 -8.81 -12.16
N ALA A 26 -17.61 -7.64 -11.77
CA ALA A 26 -19.03 -7.39 -11.52
C ALA A 26 -19.90 -7.66 -12.77
N LYS A 27 -19.43 -7.19 -13.92
CA LYS A 27 -20.08 -7.48 -15.20
C LYS A 27 -20.13 -8.97 -15.52
N ALA A 28 -19.06 -9.70 -15.27
CA ALA A 28 -19.00 -11.15 -15.50
C ALA A 28 -19.93 -11.95 -14.57
N LEU A 29 -20.17 -11.42 -13.36
CA LEU A 29 -20.97 -12.05 -12.32
C LEU A 29 -22.42 -11.52 -12.26
N ASP A 30 -22.81 -10.60 -13.13
CA ASP A 30 -24.11 -9.92 -13.11
C ASP A 30 -24.40 -9.24 -11.77
N VAL A 31 -23.42 -8.47 -11.28
CA VAL A 31 -23.47 -7.73 -10.02
C VAL A 31 -23.47 -6.23 -10.29
N GLU A 32 -24.38 -5.49 -9.67
CA GLU A 32 -24.35 -4.02 -9.63
C GLU A 32 -23.33 -3.56 -8.59
N VAL A 33 -22.47 -2.58 -8.94
CA VAL A 33 -21.47 -2.02 -8.04
C VAL A 33 -21.74 -0.53 -7.78
N GLN A 34 -21.68 -0.15 -6.51
CA GLN A 34 -21.71 1.25 -6.06
C GLN A 34 -20.43 1.60 -5.31
N TYR A 35 -19.74 2.67 -5.75
CA TYR A 35 -18.50 3.14 -5.14
C TYR A 35 -18.75 4.30 -4.18
N VAL A 36 -17.94 4.34 -3.10
CA VAL A 36 -17.79 5.51 -2.22
C VAL A 36 -16.31 5.77 -2.02
N ASP A 37 -15.84 6.95 -2.43
CA ASP A 37 -14.47 7.41 -2.23
C ASP A 37 -14.35 8.04 -0.84
N GLN A 38 -13.52 7.46 0.04
CA GLN A 38 -13.41 7.86 1.45
C GLN A 38 -12.09 8.58 1.77
N GLY A 39 -11.11 8.54 0.87
CA GLY A 39 -9.87 9.30 0.96
C GLY A 39 -8.97 8.95 2.15
N HIS A 40 -9.10 7.75 2.73
CA HIS A 40 -8.45 7.35 3.99
C HIS A 40 -8.76 8.26 5.19
N VAL A 41 -9.87 8.98 5.13
CA VAL A 41 -10.37 9.78 6.27
C VAL A 41 -11.26 8.91 7.14
N SER A 42 -10.89 8.67 8.39
CA SER A 42 -11.50 7.67 9.28
C SER A 42 -13.02 7.83 9.41
N GLU A 43 -13.49 9.06 9.58
CA GLU A 43 -14.94 9.36 9.66
C GLU A 43 -15.67 9.02 8.35
N LYS A 44 -15.01 9.26 7.21
CA LYS A 44 -15.56 8.91 5.89
C LYS A 44 -15.54 7.41 5.64
N VAL A 45 -14.51 6.71 6.11
CA VAL A 45 -14.45 5.24 6.04
C VAL A 45 -15.64 4.64 6.77
N THR A 46 -15.88 5.06 8.00
CA THR A 46 -17.04 4.62 8.80
C THR A 46 -18.36 4.97 8.12
N ALA A 47 -18.55 6.23 7.72
CA ALA A 47 -19.77 6.70 7.08
C ALA A 47 -20.05 6.00 5.74
N SER A 48 -19.02 5.59 4.99
CA SER A 48 -19.18 4.90 3.71
C SER A 48 -19.89 3.56 3.84
N VAL A 49 -19.60 2.81 4.92
CA VAL A 49 -20.24 1.52 5.19
C VAL A 49 -21.72 1.71 5.51
N GLU A 50 -22.05 2.70 6.35
CA GLU A 50 -23.43 3.05 6.67
C GLU A 50 -24.20 3.47 5.41
N GLN A 51 -23.59 4.33 4.58
CA GLN A 51 -24.17 4.79 3.33
C GLN A 51 -24.45 3.64 2.37
N LEU A 52 -23.50 2.73 2.19
CA LEU A 52 -23.65 1.58 1.29
C LEU A 52 -24.69 0.57 1.78
N ALA A 53 -24.75 0.33 3.10
CA ALA A 53 -25.79 -0.51 3.70
C ALA A 53 -27.18 0.13 3.50
N ALA A 54 -27.32 1.43 3.77
CA ALA A 54 -28.57 2.17 3.56
C ALA A 54 -28.98 2.25 2.06
N ALA A 55 -28.03 2.20 1.14
CA ALA A 55 -28.28 2.14 -0.30
C ALA A 55 -28.74 0.73 -0.78
N GLY A 56 -28.88 -0.22 0.13
CA GLY A 56 -29.37 -1.56 -0.16
C GLY A 56 -28.32 -2.51 -0.74
N CYS A 57 -27.03 -2.23 -0.52
CA CYS A 57 -25.98 -3.18 -0.84
C CYS A 57 -26.10 -4.43 0.03
N GLN A 58 -25.97 -5.60 -0.58
CA GLN A 58 -26.04 -6.91 0.09
C GLN A 58 -24.65 -7.40 0.52
N GLY A 59 -23.60 -6.82 -0.07
CA GLY A 59 -22.21 -7.01 0.29
C GLY A 59 -21.45 -5.70 0.17
N ILE A 60 -20.41 -5.54 0.99
CA ILE A 60 -19.51 -4.38 0.97
C ILE A 60 -18.07 -4.90 0.95
N ILE A 61 -17.28 -4.34 0.04
CA ILE A 61 -15.83 -4.53 -0.04
C ILE A 61 -15.19 -3.22 0.44
N ILE A 62 -14.32 -3.29 1.47
CA ILE A 62 -13.73 -2.12 2.10
C ILE A 62 -12.21 -2.18 2.08
N CYS A 63 -11.57 -1.04 1.74
CA CYS A 63 -10.17 -0.77 2.06
C CYS A 63 -10.14 0.25 3.20
N ASN A 64 -10.04 -0.23 4.43
CA ASN A 64 -9.97 0.63 5.62
C ASN A 64 -8.58 1.25 5.78
N SER A 65 -8.48 2.36 6.54
CA SER A 65 -7.20 3.00 6.86
C SER A 65 -6.57 2.43 8.13
N SER A 66 -7.39 2.04 9.09
CA SER A 66 -6.96 1.46 10.38
C SER A 66 -7.91 0.35 10.83
N ASP A 67 -7.42 -0.54 11.69
CA ASP A 67 -8.24 -1.64 12.23
C ASP A 67 -9.41 -1.13 13.08
N THR A 68 -9.25 0.02 13.74
CA THR A 68 -10.30 0.59 14.61
C THR A 68 -11.59 0.88 13.86
N GLU A 69 -11.53 1.25 12.60
CA GLU A 69 -12.69 1.50 11.74
C GLU A 69 -13.52 0.23 11.50
N MET A 70 -12.87 -0.93 11.54
CA MET A 70 -13.54 -2.21 11.32
C MET A 70 -14.51 -2.57 12.41
N THR A 71 -14.35 -2.04 13.64
CA THR A 71 -15.33 -2.24 14.72
C THR A 71 -16.72 -1.72 14.30
N SER A 72 -16.80 -0.50 13.80
CA SER A 72 -18.05 0.09 13.32
C SER A 72 -18.55 -0.59 12.04
N ALA A 73 -17.66 -0.88 11.10
CA ALA A 73 -18.01 -1.54 9.86
C ALA A 73 -18.65 -2.92 10.07
N ILE A 74 -18.06 -3.75 10.94
CA ILE A 74 -18.58 -5.08 11.29
C ILE A 74 -19.96 -4.96 11.99
N LYS A 75 -20.09 -4.04 12.94
CA LYS A 75 -21.37 -3.82 13.62
C LYS A 75 -22.47 -3.37 12.66
N THR A 76 -22.18 -2.37 11.82
CA THR A 76 -23.13 -1.90 10.81
C THR A 76 -23.56 -3.02 9.87
N CYS A 77 -22.63 -3.84 9.40
CA CYS A 77 -22.91 -4.96 8.51
C CYS A 77 -23.71 -6.06 9.22
N ASN A 78 -23.42 -6.37 10.47
CA ASN A 78 -24.20 -7.33 11.27
C ASN A 78 -25.65 -6.86 11.45
N ASP A 79 -25.85 -5.61 11.85
CA ASP A 79 -27.18 -5.04 12.10
C ASP A 79 -28.05 -4.99 10.84
N ASN A 80 -27.42 -4.78 9.68
CA ASN A 80 -28.10 -4.70 8.38
C ASN A 80 -28.07 -6.02 7.58
N LYS A 81 -27.45 -7.08 8.11
CA LYS A 81 -27.29 -8.38 7.44
C LYS A 81 -26.59 -8.25 6.07
N VAL A 82 -25.55 -7.45 6.02
CA VAL A 82 -24.72 -7.17 4.83
C VAL A 82 -23.40 -7.91 4.96
N TYR A 83 -22.97 -8.63 3.93
CA TYR A 83 -21.67 -9.27 3.91
C TYR A 83 -20.54 -8.23 3.81
N LEU A 84 -19.45 -8.44 4.53
CA LEU A 84 -18.30 -7.54 4.58
C LEU A 84 -17.01 -8.29 4.24
N ALA A 85 -16.24 -7.76 3.29
CA ALA A 85 -14.90 -8.23 2.96
C ALA A 85 -13.92 -7.06 2.96
N GLN A 86 -12.66 -7.33 3.31
CA GLN A 86 -11.56 -6.37 3.15
C GLN A 86 -10.74 -6.66 1.89
N PHE A 87 -10.15 -5.63 1.30
CA PHE A 87 -9.11 -5.78 0.28
C PHE A 87 -7.94 -4.83 0.58
N PHE A 88 -6.73 -5.27 0.22
CA PHE A 88 -5.46 -4.63 0.55
C PHE A 88 -5.18 -4.46 2.05
N ARG A 89 -6.09 -4.85 2.90
CA ARG A 89 -5.97 -4.72 4.36
C ARG A 89 -6.42 -6.01 5.02
N VAL A 90 -5.89 -6.25 6.20
CA VAL A 90 -6.29 -7.35 7.09
C VAL A 90 -6.27 -6.84 8.53
N ILE A 91 -7.20 -7.30 9.35
CA ILE A 91 -7.19 -6.98 10.78
C ILE A 91 -6.04 -7.74 11.44
N SER A 92 -5.14 -7.01 12.11
CA SER A 92 -4.02 -7.61 12.82
C SER A 92 -4.50 -8.43 14.02
N GLN A 93 -4.25 -9.73 13.99
CA GLN A 93 -4.55 -10.60 15.13
C GLN A 93 -3.69 -10.27 16.36
N GLU A 94 -2.46 -9.81 16.13
CA GLU A 94 -1.52 -9.48 17.20
C GLU A 94 -1.83 -8.12 17.83
N ASN A 95 -2.02 -7.09 16.99
CA ASN A 95 -2.14 -5.70 17.45
C ASN A 95 -3.60 -5.26 17.70
N SER A 96 -4.59 -5.96 17.13
CA SER A 96 -6.02 -5.61 17.17
C SER A 96 -6.88 -6.82 17.49
N LYS A 97 -6.44 -7.60 18.49
CA LYS A 97 -7.07 -8.90 18.82
C LYS A 97 -8.58 -8.82 19.04
N ASP A 98 -9.05 -7.81 19.76
CA ASP A 98 -10.48 -7.65 20.06
C ASP A 98 -11.30 -7.44 18.78
N ILE A 99 -10.75 -6.70 17.81
CA ILE A 99 -11.39 -6.45 16.52
C ILE A 99 -11.33 -7.71 15.65
N TYR A 100 -10.20 -8.41 15.68
CA TYR A 100 -10.05 -9.70 15.01
C TYR A 100 -11.06 -10.73 15.51
N ASP A 101 -11.22 -10.84 16.82
CA ASP A 101 -12.20 -11.74 17.45
C ASP A 101 -13.65 -11.34 17.08
N LEU A 102 -13.94 -10.03 17.05
CA LEU A 102 -15.23 -9.51 16.60
C LEU A 102 -15.50 -9.88 15.13
N ALA A 103 -14.52 -9.73 14.26
CA ALA A 103 -14.63 -10.07 12.84
C ALA A 103 -14.86 -11.56 12.64
N THR A 104 -14.06 -12.40 13.27
CA THR A 104 -14.15 -13.87 13.15
C THR A 104 -15.41 -14.46 13.76
N ALA A 105 -16.00 -13.79 14.73
CA ALA A 105 -17.30 -14.17 15.32
C ALA A 105 -18.51 -13.69 14.49
N SER A 106 -18.31 -12.77 13.54
CA SER A 106 -19.39 -12.23 12.72
C SER A 106 -19.79 -13.22 11.62
N PRO A 107 -21.09 -13.55 11.47
CA PRO A 107 -21.57 -14.38 10.36
C PRO A 107 -21.55 -13.63 9.02
N TYR A 108 -21.32 -12.32 9.03
CA TYR A 108 -21.30 -11.46 7.85
C TYR A 108 -19.91 -11.02 7.42
N TYR A 109 -18.88 -11.18 8.25
CA TYR A 109 -17.51 -10.95 7.82
C TYR A 109 -16.97 -12.19 7.10
N ILE A 110 -16.63 -12.03 5.81
CA ILE A 110 -16.23 -13.15 4.96
C ILE A 110 -14.73 -13.24 4.72
N GLY A 111 -13.96 -12.31 5.29
CA GLY A 111 -12.50 -12.35 5.26
C GLY A 111 -11.86 -11.19 4.52
N ALA A 112 -10.59 -11.36 4.22
CA ALA A 112 -9.75 -10.35 3.58
C ALA A 112 -8.94 -10.96 2.44
N VAL A 113 -8.71 -10.15 1.39
CA VAL A 113 -7.69 -10.40 0.38
C VAL A 113 -6.63 -9.31 0.53
N HIS A 114 -5.43 -9.69 0.90
CA HIS A 114 -4.35 -8.76 1.21
C HIS A 114 -2.99 -9.31 0.78
N GLU A 115 -2.01 -8.46 0.72
CA GLU A 115 -0.62 -8.80 0.46
C GLU A 115 0.11 -9.08 1.78
N ASN A 116 1.17 -9.86 1.71
CA ASN A 116 2.13 -10.04 2.80
C ASN A 116 3.17 -8.91 2.69
N GLU A 117 2.93 -7.81 3.37
CA GLU A 117 3.77 -6.60 3.22
C GLU A 117 5.22 -6.81 3.70
N PRO A 118 5.50 -7.52 4.80
CA PRO A 118 6.88 -7.86 5.13
C PRO A 118 7.57 -8.71 4.05
N GLU A 119 6.91 -9.71 3.49
CA GLU A 119 7.46 -10.53 2.42
C GLU A 119 7.70 -9.71 1.14
N ASN A 120 6.79 -8.78 0.81
CA ASN A 120 6.98 -7.85 -0.30
C ASN A 120 8.22 -6.98 -0.08
N GLY A 121 8.42 -6.47 1.14
CA GLY A 121 9.60 -5.70 1.50
C GLY A 121 10.90 -6.51 1.36
N GLU A 122 10.93 -7.73 1.88
CA GLU A 122 12.09 -8.62 1.72
C GLU A 122 12.43 -8.88 0.24
N LYS A 123 11.42 -9.14 -0.59
CA LYS A 123 11.62 -9.38 -2.03
C LYS A 123 12.19 -8.15 -2.76
N LEU A 124 11.68 -6.95 -2.44
CA LEU A 124 12.18 -5.72 -3.07
C LEU A 124 13.65 -5.46 -2.70
N VAL A 125 13.99 -5.56 -1.43
CA VAL A 125 15.36 -5.33 -1.01
C VAL A 125 16.30 -6.42 -1.55
N GLN A 126 15.84 -7.66 -1.66
CA GLN A 126 16.63 -8.75 -2.24
C GLN A 126 16.99 -8.47 -3.70
N ILE A 127 16.08 -7.91 -4.50
CA ILE A 127 16.35 -7.53 -5.89
C ILE A 127 17.54 -6.56 -5.96
N LEU A 128 17.57 -5.54 -5.11
CA LEU A 128 18.66 -4.56 -5.05
C LEU A 128 19.96 -5.20 -4.59
N LEU A 129 19.92 -6.00 -3.52
CA LEU A 129 21.10 -6.70 -3.00
C LEU A 129 21.72 -7.63 -4.03
N ASP A 130 20.90 -8.37 -4.80
CA ASP A 130 21.35 -9.27 -5.88
C ASP A 130 21.99 -8.50 -7.05
N LYS A 131 21.54 -7.24 -7.28
CA LYS A 131 22.17 -6.35 -8.28
C LYS A 131 23.50 -5.78 -7.82
N GLY A 132 23.76 -5.76 -6.54
CA GLY A 132 25.00 -5.23 -5.94
C GLY A 132 24.83 -3.94 -5.18
N ASP A 133 23.60 -3.45 -5.02
CA ASP A 133 23.31 -2.24 -4.25
C ASP A 133 23.48 -2.49 -2.75
N ARG A 134 24.06 -1.53 -2.05
CA ARG A 134 24.40 -1.68 -0.61
C ARG A 134 23.97 -0.50 0.24
N ASN A 135 23.61 0.62 -0.37
CA ASN A 135 23.24 1.84 0.34
C ASN A 135 21.87 2.34 -0.13
N ILE A 136 20.82 1.84 0.50
CA ILE A 136 19.44 1.91 0.03
C ILE A 136 18.68 3.02 0.75
N GLY A 137 18.19 3.99 0.01
CA GLY A 137 17.34 5.07 0.50
C GLY A 137 15.86 4.69 0.53
N LEU A 138 15.17 4.99 1.63
CA LEU A 138 13.77 4.67 1.84
C LEU A 138 12.87 5.90 1.71
N ILE A 139 11.81 5.78 0.90
CA ILE A 139 10.77 6.80 0.74
C ILE A 139 9.43 6.17 1.11
N GLY A 140 8.88 6.54 2.29
CA GLY A 140 7.53 6.20 2.71
C GLY A 140 6.52 7.26 2.27
N TRP A 141 5.22 6.98 2.40
CA TRP A 141 4.19 8.01 2.11
C TRP A 141 3.68 8.69 3.38
N GLU A 142 3.31 7.94 4.40
CA GLU A 142 2.86 8.49 5.68
C GLU A 142 3.46 7.74 6.85
N GLN A 143 3.91 8.48 7.85
CA GLN A 143 4.45 7.90 9.07
C GLN A 143 3.33 7.18 9.84
N GLY A 144 3.59 5.92 10.21
CA GLY A 144 2.64 5.11 10.99
C GLY A 144 1.57 4.39 10.17
N ASP A 145 1.54 4.54 8.85
CA ASP A 145 0.66 3.70 8.00
C ASP A 145 1.05 2.23 8.12
N ALA A 146 0.05 1.37 8.34
CA ALA A 146 0.27 -0.05 8.61
C ALA A 146 0.93 -0.80 7.44
N THR A 147 0.57 -0.46 6.20
CA THR A 147 1.17 -1.05 5.00
C THR A 147 2.63 -0.65 4.87
N TRP A 148 2.92 0.65 5.05
CA TRP A 148 4.28 1.16 5.07
C TRP A 148 5.13 0.47 6.13
N LEU A 149 4.63 0.39 7.36
CA LEU A 149 5.36 -0.25 8.46
C LEU A 149 5.68 -1.71 8.17
N GLY A 150 4.73 -2.45 7.59
CA GLY A 150 4.96 -3.84 7.19
C GLY A 150 6.05 -3.98 6.11
N ARG A 151 6.03 -3.14 5.08
CA ARG A 151 7.08 -3.11 4.04
C ARG A 151 8.44 -2.76 4.63
N TRP A 152 8.49 -1.74 5.47
CA TRP A 152 9.74 -1.33 6.13
C TRP A 152 10.30 -2.42 7.05
N GLU A 153 9.44 -3.16 7.76
CA GLU A 153 9.86 -4.34 8.51
C GLU A 153 10.54 -5.38 7.59
N GLY A 154 9.95 -5.64 6.44
CA GLY A 154 10.53 -6.53 5.44
C GLY A 154 11.88 -6.05 4.91
N TYR A 155 12.05 -4.75 4.62
CA TYR A 155 13.35 -4.20 4.19
C TYR A 155 14.42 -4.43 5.26
N LYS A 156 14.10 -4.16 6.53
CA LYS A 156 15.02 -4.39 7.64
C LYS A 156 15.41 -5.86 7.76
N ALA A 157 14.41 -6.75 7.75
CA ALA A 157 14.64 -8.19 7.84
C ALA A 157 15.52 -8.72 6.68
N GLY A 158 15.25 -8.27 5.45
CA GLY A 158 16.04 -8.64 4.28
C GLY A 158 17.50 -8.18 4.37
N VAL A 159 17.75 -6.94 4.80
CA VAL A 159 19.11 -6.43 5.00
C VAL A 159 19.82 -7.12 6.18
N GLU A 160 19.14 -7.35 7.28
CA GLU A 160 19.70 -8.09 8.42
C GLU A 160 20.14 -9.50 8.03
N LYS A 161 19.29 -10.20 7.27
CA LYS A 161 19.60 -11.52 6.75
C LYS A 161 20.81 -11.49 5.82
N TRP A 162 20.83 -10.56 4.85
CA TRP A 162 21.97 -10.38 3.96
C TRP A 162 23.26 -10.15 4.72
N ASN A 163 23.26 -9.23 5.67
CA ASN A 163 24.43 -8.87 6.46
C ASN A 163 24.94 -10.02 7.33
N ALA A 164 24.04 -10.88 7.81
CA ALA A 164 24.43 -12.09 8.56
C ALA A 164 25.13 -13.13 7.67
N GLU A 165 24.69 -13.25 6.42
CA GLU A 165 25.24 -14.18 5.44
C GLU A 165 26.49 -13.63 4.73
N HIS A 166 26.65 -12.30 4.66
CA HIS A 166 27.73 -11.62 3.94
C HIS A 166 28.46 -10.57 4.84
N PRO A 167 29.24 -11.01 5.84
CA PRO A 167 29.86 -10.10 6.81
C PRO A 167 30.85 -9.10 6.20
N ASP A 168 31.44 -9.45 5.05
CA ASP A 168 32.39 -8.59 4.33
C ASP A 168 31.73 -7.73 3.23
N ASP A 169 30.41 -7.85 3.04
CA ASP A 169 29.66 -7.17 1.99
C ASP A 169 28.31 -6.67 2.54
N GLN A 170 28.38 -5.73 3.49
CA GLN A 170 27.25 -5.26 4.26
C GLN A 170 26.43 -4.21 3.53
N ALA A 171 25.11 -4.31 3.65
CA ALA A 171 24.18 -3.31 3.17
C ALA A 171 23.58 -2.48 4.32
N LYS A 172 23.08 -1.30 3.99
CA LYS A 172 22.41 -0.42 4.95
C LYS A 172 21.16 0.23 4.33
N LEU A 173 20.21 0.55 5.20
CA LEU A 173 19.02 1.34 4.87
C LEU A 173 19.18 2.75 5.46
N SER A 174 18.68 3.75 4.75
CA SER A 174 18.51 5.08 5.31
C SER A 174 17.36 5.12 6.32
N GLU A 175 17.31 6.16 7.15
CA GLU A 175 16.06 6.57 7.77
C GLU A 175 15.07 6.98 6.67
N PRO A 176 13.77 6.66 6.82
CA PRO A 176 12.78 6.98 5.80
C PRO A 176 12.57 8.49 5.64
N GLN A 177 12.43 8.94 4.41
CA GLN A 177 11.84 10.23 4.06
C GLN A 177 10.37 10.02 3.69
N TYR A 178 9.49 10.93 4.10
CA TYR A 178 8.05 10.79 3.85
C TYR A 178 7.60 11.74 2.75
N ALA A 179 7.03 11.17 1.70
CA ALA A 179 6.65 11.87 0.47
C ALA A 179 5.16 12.28 0.42
N GLY A 180 4.34 11.78 1.35
CA GLY A 180 2.89 11.77 1.14
C GLY A 180 2.54 10.93 -0.11
N THR A 181 1.53 11.35 -0.85
CA THR A 181 1.04 10.65 -2.05
C THR A 181 1.27 11.45 -3.34
N SER A 182 2.21 12.39 -3.34
CA SER A 182 2.46 13.28 -4.47
C SER A 182 3.81 13.05 -5.14
N SER A 183 3.87 13.33 -6.43
CA SER A 183 5.11 13.34 -7.21
C SER A 183 6.11 14.37 -6.70
N GLU A 184 5.64 15.56 -6.29
CA GLU A 184 6.49 16.59 -5.68
C GLU A 184 7.12 16.09 -4.37
N GLY A 185 6.35 15.42 -3.51
CA GLY A 185 6.85 14.81 -2.28
C GLY A 185 7.90 13.75 -2.55
N GLY A 186 7.66 12.86 -3.51
CA GLY A 186 8.62 11.83 -3.93
C GLY A 186 9.92 12.43 -4.43
N SER A 187 9.85 13.50 -5.24
CA SER A 187 11.01 14.23 -5.72
C SER A 187 11.83 14.85 -4.59
N LYS A 188 11.18 15.56 -3.66
CA LYS A 188 11.86 16.16 -2.50
C LYS A 188 12.51 15.12 -1.60
N ALA A 189 11.85 14.00 -1.37
CA ALA A 189 12.38 12.91 -0.57
C ALA A 189 13.64 12.29 -1.21
N ALA A 190 13.59 12.02 -2.51
CA ALA A 190 14.74 11.50 -3.25
C ALA A 190 15.92 12.48 -3.25
N GLU A 191 15.67 13.78 -3.49
CA GLU A 191 16.70 14.83 -3.45
C GLU A 191 17.34 14.94 -2.06
N ALA A 192 16.53 14.85 -0.98
CA ALA A 192 17.04 14.88 0.38
C ALA A 192 17.96 13.68 0.68
N LEU A 193 17.56 12.46 0.26
CA LEU A 193 18.37 11.26 0.43
C LEU A 193 19.67 11.32 -0.35
N MET A 194 19.63 11.70 -1.62
CA MET A 194 20.85 11.87 -2.45
C MET A 194 21.81 12.95 -1.93
N SER A 195 21.25 14.01 -1.33
CA SER A 195 22.05 15.08 -0.70
C SER A 195 22.68 14.64 0.61
N ALA A 196 21.95 13.87 1.41
CA ALA A 196 22.41 13.40 2.71
C ALA A 196 23.51 12.33 2.60
N ASP A 197 23.41 11.47 1.59
CA ASP A 197 24.40 10.41 1.34
C ASP A 197 24.76 10.35 -0.16
N PRO A 198 25.92 10.92 -0.55
CA PRO A 198 26.39 10.84 -1.93
C PRO A 198 26.75 9.44 -2.42
N THR A 199 26.85 8.46 -1.50
CA THR A 199 27.14 7.05 -1.83
C THR A 199 25.89 6.20 -2.00
N LEU A 200 24.71 6.82 -1.97
CA LEU A 200 23.44 6.17 -2.21
C LEU A 200 23.43 5.51 -3.60
N ASP A 201 23.12 4.22 -3.66
CA ASP A 201 23.10 3.42 -4.88
C ASP A 201 21.71 2.87 -5.23
N ALA A 202 20.76 2.94 -4.30
CA ALA A 202 19.39 2.55 -4.58
C ALA A 202 18.34 3.38 -3.84
N LEU A 203 17.11 3.40 -4.37
CA LEU A 203 15.93 3.99 -3.74
C LEU A 203 14.75 3.01 -3.77
N ILE A 204 14.00 2.96 -2.68
CA ILE A 204 12.70 2.28 -2.60
C ILE A 204 11.61 3.30 -2.28
N PRO A 205 10.93 3.88 -3.29
CA PRO A 205 9.67 4.57 -3.11
C PRO A 205 8.58 3.53 -2.85
N ALA A 206 8.16 3.39 -1.61
CA ALA A 206 7.43 2.23 -1.13
C ALA A 206 5.90 2.39 -1.19
N GLY A 207 5.40 3.11 -2.15
CA GLY A 207 3.96 3.24 -2.37
C GLY A 207 3.47 4.69 -2.43
N GLY A 208 2.20 4.89 -2.16
CA GLY A 208 1.52 6.18 -2.29
C GLY A 208 0.83 6.38 -3.64
N GLY A 209 0.44 5.28 -4.29
CA GLY A 209 -0.35 5.27 -5.52
C GLY A 209 0.44 5.45 -6.81
N GLY A 210 1.77 5.38 -6.76
CA GLY A 210 2.67 5.53 -7.89
C GLY A 210 3.23 6.94 -8.09
N ASP A 211 2.58 7.99 -7.58
CA ASP A 211 3.04 9.38 -7.74
C ASP A 211 4.40 9.65 -7.07
N PRO A 212 4.69 9.19 -5.84
CA PRO A 212 6.02 9.30 -5.25
C PRO A 212 7.12 8.60 -6.07
N LEU A 213 6.81 7.46 -6.70
CA LEU A 213 7.73 6.77 -7.59
C LEU A 213 8.09 7.65 -8.79
N GLN A 214 7.11 8.27 -9.45
CA GLN A 214 7.36 9.21 -10.56
C GLN A 214 8.26 10.36 -10.13
N GLY A 215 8.00 10.91 -8.93
CA GLY A 215 8.79 11.99 -8.38
C GLY A 215 10.24 11.60 -8.10
N ALA A 216 10.45 10.40 -7.54
CA ALA A 216 11.78 9.86 -7.27
C ALA A 216 12.57 9.63 -8.58
N ILE A 217 11.95 9.01 -9.58
CA ILE A 217 12.56 8.80 -10.91
C ILE A 217 12.99 10.15 -11.50
N ALA A 218 12.08 11.13 -11.53
CA ALA A 218 12.38 12.46 -12.08
C ALA A 218 13.51 13.18 -11.31
N ALA A 219 13.65 12.96 -10.01
CA ALA A 219 14.74 13.53 -9.21
C ALA A 219 16.09 12.90 -9.57
N VAL A 220 16.14 11.57 -9.71
CA VAL A 220 17.35 10.83 -10.12
C VAL A 220 17.78 11.23 -11.55
N GLU A 221 16.83 11.35 -12.48
CA GLU A 221 17.08 11.84 -13.85
C GLU A 221 17.68 13.26 -13.87
N ARG A 222 17.07 14.20 -13.12
CA ARG A 222 17.59 15.58 -13.02
C ARG A 222 18.97 15.66 -12.39
N ALA A 223 19.28 14.76 -11.47
CA ALA A 223 20.60 14.65 -10.86
C ALA A 223 21.66 14.00 -11.79
N GLY A 224 21.24 13.45 -12.94
CA GLY A 224 22.11 12.73 -13.86
C GLY A 224 22.63 11.40 -13.30
N LYS A 225 21.89 10.77 -12.37
CA LYS A 225 22.31 9.57 -11.64
C LYS A 225 21.56 8.29 -12.06
N THR A 226 20.96 8.26 -13.23
CA THR A 226 20.18 7.11 -13.72
C THR A 226 20.99 5.84 -13.91
N GLN A 227 22.31 5.94 -14.01
CA GLN A 227 23.22 4.79 -14.10
C GLN A 227 23.84 4.42 -12.74
N ASP A 228 23.64 5.26 -11.73
CA ASP A 228 24.29 5.12 -10.42
C ASP A 228 23.29 4.73 -9.32
N ILE A 229 21.99 4.92 -9.54
CA ILE A 229 20.93 4.67 -8.54
C ILE A 229 19.83 3.81 -9.14
N ASP A 230 19.69 2.61 -8.61
CA ASP A 230 18.60 1.72 -8.95
C ASP A 230 17.31 2.09 -8.18
N ILE A 231 16.16 1.90 -8.81
CA ILE A 231 14.86 2.17 -8.17
C ILE A 231 13.97 0.94 -8.30
N VAL A 232 13.45 0.48 -7.18
CA VAL A 232 12.41 -0.56 -7.13
C VAL A 232 11.19 -0.08 -6.34
N SER A 233 10.02 -0.53 -6.72
CA SER A 233 8.76 -0.15 -6.02
C SER A 233 7.74 -1.26 -6.14
N THR A 234 6.73 -1.24 -5.27
CA THR A 234 5.55 -2.08 -5.35
C THR A 234 4.47 -1.52 -6.26
N ASP A 235 4.53 -0.24 -6.57
CA ASP A 235 3.51 0.43 -7.36
C ASP A 235 3.75 0.27 -8.86
N PHE A 236 2.64 0.21 -9.60
CA PHE A 236 2.65 0.13 -11.05
C PHE A 236 2.22 1.46 -11.68
N LEU A 237 2.98 1.91 -12.67
CA LEU A 237 2.65 3.07 -13.48
C LEU A 237 2.27 2.62 -14.90
N PRO A 238 1.29 3.26 -15.56
CA PRO A 238 0.88 2.90 -16.92
C PRO A 238 2.01 2.96 -17.96
N ASP A 239 2.96 3.88 -17.77
CA ASP A 239 4.13 4.12 -18.64
C ASP A 239 5.42 3.46 -18.11
N LEU A 240 5.31 2.63 -17.07
CA LEU A 240 6.49 2.01 -16.46
C LEU A 240 7.26 1.14 -17.44
N GLY A 241 6.56 0.45 -18.35
CA GLY A 241 7.20 -0.37 -19.38
C GLY A 241 8.13 0.40 -20.32
N GLU A 242 7.91 1.71 -20.51
CA GLU A 242 8.74 2.59 -21.31
C GLU A 242 9.98 3.11 -20.53
N ARG A 243 9.98 2.92 -19.20
CA ARG A 243 11.01 3.40 -18.27
C ARG A 243 11.90 2.29 -17.70
N LEU A 244 11.64 1.03 -18.07
CA LEU A 244 12.35 -0.16 -17.59
C LEU A 244 13.57 -0.51 -18.48
N GLU A 245 14.30 0.48 -18.97
CA GLU A 245 15.55 0.27 -19.74
C GLU A 245 16.77 0.76 -18.96
#